data_fc505272345ce057aa976c21d16cd7d5
#
_entry.id   fc505272345ce057aa976c21d16cd7d5
#
_cell.length_a   1.000
_cell.length_b   1.000
_cell.length_c   1.000
_cell.angle_alpha   90.00
_cell.angle_beta   90.00
_cell.angle_gamma   90.00
#
_symmetry.space_group_name_H-M   'P 1'
#
loop_
_entity.id
_entity.type
_entity.pdbx_description
1 polymer ?
#
loop_
_entity_poly.entity_id
_entity_poly.type
_entity_poly.pdbx_seq_one_letter_code
_entity_poly.pdbx_strand_id
1 'polypeptide(L)'
;ILGANDMYDVIKFRVAITEKKVPALVVAKTAPATGADAWMLPYSTQKSIACVTGKVKDVSKVAGEYHYYTLSMHMKDKMVSCPVMNAEGQVFGIAQKSSGIDTVTTCYAAGAAFAMSQKISALSLGDAALKSIGIRKGLPETEDQALVYLFMASSSLSGEDYEKLLDDFIRQFPANADGYLRRANYYASKGKDDQTWYDKAVADFNQALKVAQKKDDVYYNIGKLMYAYQLSKPEKTYKDWTYDTALK
;
A
#
# COMPACT_ATOMS: atom_id res chain seq x y z
N ILE A 1 2.34 -0.24 -3.76
CA ILE A 1 3.35 0.06 -2.72
C ILE A 1 2.66 0.17 -1.38
N LEU A 2 3.31 -0.35 -0.33
CA LEU A 2 2.85 -0.30 1.06
C LEU A 2 3.73 0.62 1.94
N GLY A 3 4.84 1.07 1.42
CA GLY A 3 5.76 2.00 2.07
C GLY A 3 7.08 2.06 1.33
N ALA A 4 7.81 3.16 1.50
CA ALA A 4 9.14 3.36 0.95
C ALA A 4 9.95 4.30 1.84
N ASN A 5 11.26 4.22 1.73
CA ASN A 5 12.19 5.16 2.33
C ASN A 5 13.35 5.36 1.36
N ASP A 6 13.52 6.58 0.85
CA ASP A 6 14.52 6.94 -0.14
C ASP A 6 15.94 7.07 0.46
N MET A 7 16.04 7.49 1.72
CA MET A 7 17.35 7.62 2.40
C MET A 7 18.06 6.26 2.53
N TYR A 8 17.30 5.19 2.78
CA TYR A 8 17.83 3.83 2.96
C TYR A 8 17.50 2.92 1.78
N ASP A 9 16.98 3.47 0.68
CA ASP A 9 16.67 2.77 -0.57
C ASP A 9 15.90 1.46 -0.33
N VAL A 10 14.82 1.55 0.43
CA VAL A 10 13.94 0.41 0.73
C VAL A 10 12.51 0.70 0.29
N ILE A 11 11.88 -0.32 -0.27
CA ILE A 11 10.49 -0.27 -0.70
C ILE A 11 9.77 -1.54 -0.24
N LYS A 12 8.54 -1.36 0.27
CA LYS A 12 7.62 -2.43 0.62
C LYS A 12 6.43 -2.41 -0.31
N PHE A 13 6.14 -3.53 -0.95
CA PHE A 13 5.01 -3.64 -1.87
C PHE A 13 4.33 -5.01 -1.76
N ARG A 14 3.10 -5.09 -2.25
CA ARG A 14 2.33 -6.32 -2.33
C ARG A 14 2.18 -6.71 -3.79
N VAL A 15 2.35 -7.99 -4.07
CA VAL A 15 2.07 -8.58 -5.39
C VAL A 15 0.87 -9.52 -5.28
N ALA A 16 0.06 -9.56 -6.33
CA ALA A 16 -0.92 -10.62 -6.48
C ALA A 16 -0.20 -11.90 -6.91
N ILE A 17 -0.46 -13.00 -6.21
CA ILE A 17 0.06 -14.31 -6.53
C ILE A 17 -1.09 -15.23 -6.88
N THR A 18 -0.94 -16.02 -7.94
CA THR A 18 -1.92 -17.01 -8.41
C THR A 18 -1.68 -18.39 -7.82
N GLU A 19 -0.48 -18.63 -7.32
CA GLU A 19 -0.10 -19.91 -6.73
C GLU A 19 -0.68 -20.09 -5.33
N LYS A 20 -1.12 -21.32 -5.02
CA LYS A 20 -1.77 -21.65 -3.73
C LYS A 20 -0.82 -21.59 -2.53
N LYS A 21 0.48 -21.77 -2.74
CA LYS A 21 1.51 -21.69 -1.69
C LYS A 21 2.77 -21.05 -2.23
N VAL A 22 3.10 -19.88 -1.69
CA VAL A 22 4.41 -19.25 -1.88
C VAL A 22 5.13 -19.30 -0.54
N PRO A 23 6.30 -19.95 -0.45
CA PRO A 23 7.07 -19.97 0.77
C PRO A 23 7.54 -18.54 1.10
N ALA A 24 7.35 -18.13 2.36
CA ALA A 24 7.81 -16.84 2.86
C ALA A 24 9.07 -17.04 3.69
N LEU A 25 10.03 -16.11 3.56
CA LEU A 25 11.18 -16.04 4.44
C LEU A 25 10.75 -15.43 5.79
N VAL A 26 11.29 -15.96 6.86
CA VAL A 26 11.03 -15.45 8.22
C VAL A 26 11.98 -14.29 8.50
N VAL A 27 11.46 -13.16 8.98
CA VAL A 27 12.28 -12.03 9.42
C VAL A 27 12.83 -12.29 10.81
N ALA A 28 14.12 -12.08 11.01
CA ALA A 28 14.78 -12.24 12.31
C ALA A 28 14.21 -11.23 13.32
N LYS A 29 13.91 -11.71 14.53
CA LYS A 29 13.40 -10.87 15.62
C LYS A 29 14.48 -10.04 16.30
N THR A 30 15.72 -10.54 16.29
CA THR A 30 16.89 -9.91 16.92
C THR A 30 17.96 -9.62 15.87
N ALA A 31 18.64 -8.48 16.03
CA ALA A 31 19.79 -8.16 15.19
C ALA A 31 20.96 -9.06 15.51
N PRO A 32 21.70 -9.58 14.52
CA PRO A 32 22.95 -10.29 14.76
C PRO A 32 24.01 -9.35 15.32
N ALA A 33 24.87 -9.85 16.19
CA ALA A 33 26.01 -9.11 16.71
C ALA A 33 27.15 -8.99 15.68
N THR A 34 28.03 -8.03 15.89
CA THR A 34 29.31 -7.95 15.17
C THR A 34 30.10 -9.25 15.33
N GLY A 35 30.66 -9.75 14.25
CA GLY A 35 31.36 -11.05 14.17
C GLY A 35 30.47 -12.23 13.83
N ALA A 36 29.14 -12.10 13.92
CA ALA A 36 28.23 -13.19 13.56
C ALA A 36 28.35 -13.56 12.07
N ASP A 37 28.17 -14.85 11.78
CA ASP A 37 28.13 -15.35 10.41
C ASP A 37 26.85 -14.89 9.71
N ALA A 38 26.98 -14.64 8.41
CA ALA A 38 25.89 -14.15 7.57
C ALA A 38 25.90 -14.86 6.21
N TRP A 39 24.70 -15.08 5.68
CA TRP A 39 24.46 -15.73 4.40
C TRP A 39 23.58 -14.87 3.53
N MET A 40 24.04 -14.50 2.33
CA MET A 40 23.21 -13.84 1.34
C MET A 40 22.68 -14.89 0.37
N LEU A 41 21.37 -14.90 0.15
CA LEU A 41 20.71 -15.78 -0.81
C LEU A 41 20.53 -15.06 -2.14
N PRO A 42 21.37 -15.35 -3.17
CA PRO A 42 21.26 -14.70 -4.47
C PRO A 42 19.97 -15.09 -5.19
N TYR A 43 19.43 -14.19 -6.00
CA TYR A 43 18.40 -14.55 -6.95
C TYR A 43 18.91 -15.56 -7.97
N SER A 44 18.20 -16.65 -8.18
CA SER A 44 18.54 -17.67 -9.16
C SER A 44 17.29 -18.43 -9.62
N THR A 45 17.31 -18.83 -10.89
CA THR A 45 16.32 -19.74 -11.47
C THR A 45 16.77 -21.21 -11.40
N GLN A 46 17.96 -21.47 -10.86
CA GLN A 46 18.50 -22.82 -10.70
C GLN A 46 17.88 -23.56 -9.51
N LYS A 47 17.79 -24.89 -9.60
CA LYS A 47 17.27 -25.72 -8.52
C LYS A 47 18.12 -25.71 -7.25
N SER A 48 19.43 -25.48 -7.39
CA SER A 48 20.39 -25.42 -6.28
C SER A 48 21.08 -24.05 -6.32
N ILE A 49 20.99 -23.31 -5.21
CA ILE A 49 21.58 -21.98 -5.08
C ILE A 49 22.62 -22.02 -3.98
N ALA A 50 23.85 -21.63 -4.29
CA ALA A 50 24.88 -21.43 -3.29
C ALA A 50 24.72 -20.02 -2.67
N CYS A 51 24.61 -19.96 -1.34
CA CYS A 51 24.66 -18.69 -0.63
C CYS A 51 26.08 -18.11 -0.68
N VAL A 52 26.14 -16.77 -0.71
CA VAL A 52 27.38 -16.05 -0.44
C VAL A 52 27.54 -15.93 1.08
N THR A 53 28.66 -16.32 1.61
CA THR A 53 28.94 -16.32 3.05
C THR A 53 29.86 -15.17 3.44
N GLY A 54 29.71 -14.69 4.65
CA GLY A 54 30.56 -13.66 5.25
C GLY A 54 30.20 -13.42 6.71
N LYS A 55 30.62 -12.27 7.23
CA LYS A 55 30.36 -11.89 8.63
C LYS A 55 29.82 -10.49 8.75
N VAL A 56 29.08 -10.25 9.81
CA VAL A 56 28.69 -8.90 10.22
C VAL A 56 29.93 -8.16 10.73
N LYS A 57 30.35 -7.12 10.01
CA LYS A 57 31.51 -6.27 10.39
C LYS A 57 31.12 -5.20 11.40
N ASP A 58 29.95 -4.57 11.16
CA ASP A 58 29.44 -3.49 11.99
C ASP A 58 27.93 -3.47 11.98
N VAL A 59 27.34 -2.96 13.07
CA VAL A 59 25.91 -2.81 13.27
C VAL A 59 25.65 -1.39 13.74
N SER A 60 25.13 -0.55 12.86
CA SER A 60 24.74 0.82 13.18
C SER A 60 23.22 0.93 13.36
N LYS A 61 22.78 1.94 14.11
CA LYS A 61 21.35 2.20 14.35
C LYS A 61 20.79 3.14 13.29
N VAL A 62 19.57 2.85 12.87
CA VAL A 62 18.81 3.63 11.91
C VAL A 62 17.42 3.91 12.51
N ALA A 63 16.94 5.16 12.41
CA ALA A 63 15.62 5.53 12.88
C ALA A 63 15.30 5.03 14.32
N GLY A 64 16.26 5.21 15.22
CA GLY A 64 16.14 4.88 16.64
C GLY A 64 16.45 3.42 16.96
N GLU A 65 15.58 2.50 16.66
CA GLU A 65 15.70 1.09 17.08
C GLU A 65 16.09 0.12 15.96
N TYR A 66 16.00 0.52 14.71
CA TYR A 66 16.33 -0.32 13.57
C TYR A 66 17.83 -0.32 13.27
N HIS A 67 18.26 -1.29 12.48
CA HIS A 67 19.67 -1.54 12.24
C HIS A 67 20.05 -1.43 10.76
N TYR A 68 21.28 -1.04 10.52
CA TYR A 68 21.96 -1.07 9.24
C TYR A 68 23.28 -1.80 9.41
N TYR A 69 23.61 -2.68 8.47
CA TYR A 69 24.72 -3.61 8.63
C TYR A 69 25.80 -3.35 7.60
N THR A 70 27.05 -3.41 8.04
CA THR A 70 28.22 -3.58 7.18
C THR A 70 28.64 -5.05 7.22
N LEU A 71 28.79 -5.66 6.06
CA LEU A 71 29.05 -7.10 5.92
C LEU A 71 30.35 -7.33 5.18
N SER A 72 31.14 -8.33 5.61
CA SER A 72 32.30 -8.82 4.88
C SER A 72 31.88 -9.87 3.87
N MET A 73 31.29 -9.44 2.77
CA MET A 73 30.80 -10.30 1.69
C MET A 73 31.13 -9.71 0.33
N HIS A 74 31.43 -10.60 -0.62
CA HIS A 74 31.51 -10.21 -2.02
C HIS A 74 30.10 -10.10 -2.60
N MET A 75 29.75 -8.93 -3.15
CA MET A 75 28.47 -8.68 -3.77
C MET A 75 28.61 -8.32 -5.25
N LYS A 76 27.99 -9.11 -6.11
CA LYS A 76 27.84 -8.82 -7.55
C LYS A 76 26.59 -7.95 -7.79
N ASP A 77 26.53 -7.25 -8.92
CA ASP A 77 25.43 -6.33 -9.24
C ASP A 77 24.02 -6.97 -9.13
N LYS A 78 23.90 -8.23 -9.52
CA LYS A 78 22.62 -8.98 -9.44
C LYS A 78 22.23 -9.44 -8.02
N MET A 79 23.00 -9.08 -7.01
CA MET A 79 22.74 -9.43 -5.61
C MET A 79 22.16 -8.26 -4.80
N VAL A 80 21.97 -7.10 -5.41
CA VAL A 80 21.25 -6.00 -4.78
C VAL A 80 19.81 -6.44 -4.44
N SER A 81 19.33 -6.04 -3.27
CA SER A 81 18.03 -6.42 -2.71
C SER A 81 17.86 -7.91 -2.35
N CYS A 82 18.93 -8.72 -2.41
CA CYS A 82 18.89 -10.10 -1.94
C CYS A 82 18.77 -10.15 -0.41
N PRO A 83 18.06 -11.16 0.14
CA PRO A 83 17.96 -11.34 1.58
C PRO A 83 19.29 -11.79 2.19
N VAL A 84 19.64 -11.20 3.33
CA VAL A 84 20.78 -11.61 4.17
C VAL A 84 20.23 -12.27 5.42
N MET A 85 20.71 -13.48 5.70
CA MET A 85 20.17 -14.38 6.72
C MET A 85 21.20 -14.69 7.80
N ASN A 86 20.68 -15.01 8.98
CA ASN A 86 21.45 -15.59 10.10
C ASN A 86 21.59 -17.12 9.97
N ALA A 87 22.21 -17.77 10.94
CA ALA A 87 22.42 -19.21 10.97
C ALA A 87 21.12 -20.03 10.98
N GLU A 88 20.03 -19.45 11.49
CA GLU A 88 18.70 -20.06 11.54
C GLU A 88 17.92 -19.88 10.23
N GLY A 89 18.50 -19.26 9.19
CA GLY A 89 17.86 -18.97 7.93
C GLY A 89 16.84 -17.83 8.00
N GLN A 90 16.86 -17.00 9.04
CA GLN A 90 15.98 -15.86 9.19
C GLN A 90 16.62 -14.61 8.58
N VAL A 91 15.84 -13.82 7.87
CA VAL A 91 16.30 -12.61 7.19
C VAL A 91 16.46 -11.48 8.20
N PHE A 92 17.68 -10.98 8.38
CA PHE A 92 17.93 -9.79 9.18
C PHE A 92 18.20 -8.55 8.35
N GLY A 93 18.58 -8.70 7.07
CA GLY A 93 18.91 -7.58 6.21
C GLY A 93 18.54 -7.78 4.75
N ILE A 94 18.47 -6.66 4.03
CA ILE A 94 18.30 -6.59 2.57
C ILE A 94 19.58 -5.98 2.00
N ALA A 95 20.28 -6.73 1.15
CA ALA A 95 21.58 -6.35 0.63
C ALA A 95 21.54 -5.09 -0.23
N GLN A 96 22.48 -4.18 0.00
CA GLN A 96 22.65 -2.94 -0.73
C GLN A 96 24.07 -2.81 -1.23
N LYS A 97 24.24 -2.25 -2.43
CA LYS A 97 25.54 -2.00 -3.04
C LYS A 97 26.18 -0.75 -2.42
N SER A 98 27.48 -0.83 -2.13
CA SER A 98 28.25 0.35 -1.79
C SER A 98 28.43 1.26 -3.01
N SER A 99 28.32 2.56 -2.81
CA SER A 99 28.79 3.56 -3.79
C SER A 99 30.31 3.80 -3.74
N GLY A 100 31.00 3.18 -2.77
CA GLY A 100 32.46 3.33 -2.58
C GLY A 100 33.28 2.36 -3.42
N ILE A 101 34.61 2.56 -3.38
CA ILE A 101 35.58 1.85 -4.21
C ILE A 101 35.76 0.38 -3.81
N ASP A 102 35.49 0.01 -2.54
CA ASP A 102 35.65 -1.37 -2.04
C ASP A 102 34.33 -2.16 -2.03
N THR A 103 33.89 -2.57 -3.22
CA THR A 103 32.75 -3.49 -3.37
C THR A 103 33.15 -4.96 -3.38
N VAL A 104 34.47 -5.25 -3.40
CA VAL A 104 34.95 -6.63 -3.54
C VAL A 104 34.83 -7.41 -2.26
N THR A 105 35.01 -6.76 -1.10
CA THR A 105 35.04 -7.43 0.20
C THR A 105 34.00 -6.90 1.20
N THR A 106 33.32 -5.82 0.86
CA THR A 106 32.36 -5.18 1.77
C THR A 106 31.07 -4.85 1.04
N CYS A 107 29.95 -5.21 1.63
CA CYS A 107 28.62 -4.77 1.21
C CYS A 107 27.82 -4.31 2.43
N TYR A 108 26.66 -3.73 2.16
CA TYR A 108 25.77 -3.19 3.19
C TYR A 108 24.44 -3.91 3.17
N ALA A 109 23.68 -3.79 4.26
CA ALA A 109 22.30 -4.27 4.29
C ALA A 109 21.42 -3.36 5.16
N ALA A 110 20.30 -2.91 4.62
CA ALA A 110 19.25 -2.30 5.40
C ALA A 110 18.54 -3.37 6.23
N GLY A 111 18.24 -3.08 7.50
CA GLY A 111 17.57 -4.02 8.38
C GLY A 111 16.22 -4.47 7.84
N ALA A 112 15.96 -5.78 7.81
CA ALA A 112 14.69 -6.31 7.30
C ALA A 112 13.50 -5.82 8.13
N ALA A 113 13.64 -5.70 9.45
CA ALA A 113 12.62 -5.14 10.33
C ALA A 113 12.31 -3.68 9.97
N PHE A 114 13.32 -2.86 9.60
CA PHE A 114 13.13 -1.50 9.12
C PHE A 114 12.34 -1.46 7.81
N ALA A 115 12.71 -2.29 6.83
CA ALA A 115 11.97 -2.36 5.57
C ALA A 115 10.52 -2.80 5.78
N MET A 116 10.27 -3.74 6.68
CA MET A 116 8.92 -4.20 7.03
C MET A 116 8.10 -3.15 7.78
N SER A 117 8.74 -2.25 8.52
CA SER A 117 8.06 -1.17 9.25
C SER A 117 7.55 -0.04 8.34
N GLN A 118 8.03 0.02 7.09
CA GLN A 118 7.60 1.06 6.15
C GLN A 118 6.09 0.98 5.90
N LYS A 119 5.41 2.14 5.98
CA LYS A 119 3.95 2.25 5.88
C LYS A 119 3.56 3.46 5.04
N ILE A 120 2.44 3.32 4.36
CA ILE A 120 1.71 4.47 3.82
C ILE A 120 0.87 5.08 4.95
N SER A 121 0.97 6.39 5.10
CA SER A 121 0.13 7.20 5.98
C SER A 121 -0.87 8.03 5.18
N ALA A 122 -1.77 8.71 5.87
CA ALA A 122 -2.68 9.66 5.24
C ALA A 122 -1.95 10.74 4.44
N LEU A 123 -0.77 11.19 4.89
CA LEU A 123 0.03 12.24 4.25
C LEU A 123 0.93 11.74 3.11
N SER A 124 1.05 10.45 2.91
CA SER A 124 1.95 9.85 1.89
C SER A 124 1.57 10.21 0.45
N LEU A 125 0.39 10.74 0.21
CA LEU A 125 -0.01 11.25 -1.10
C LEU A 125 0.89 12.42 -1.57
N GLY A 126 1.38 13.23 -0.63
CA GLY A 126 2.31 14.34 -0.88
C GLY A 126 3.78 13.95 -1.00
N ASP A 127 4.14 12.72 -0.61
CA ASP A 127 5.52 12.25 -0.52
C ASP A 127 6.18 12.17 -1.91
N ALA A 128 7.27 12.92 -2.10
CA ALA A 128 7.99 13.00 -3.37
C ALA A 128 8.64 11.66 -3.74
N ALA A 129 9.20 10.93 -2.77
CA ALA A 129 9.80 9.62 -2.99
C ALA A 129 8.77 8.62 -3.51
N LEU A 130 7.58 8.58 -2.88
CA LEU A 130 6.49 7.72 -3.32
C LEU A 130 5.93 8.14 -4.68
N LYS A 131 5.89 9.45 -5.00
CA LYS A 131 5.42 9.94 -6.30
C LYS A 131 6.31 9.51 -7.46
N SER A 132 7.63 9.45 -7.25
CA SER A 132 8.59 9.04 -8.29
C SER A 132 8.50 7.56 -8.67
N ILE A 133 7.90 6.73 -7.80
CA ILE A 133 7.78 5.30 -8.03
C ILE A 133 6.55 5.00 -8.89
N GLY A 134 6.73 4.45 -10.09
CA GLY A 134 5.66 4.15 -11.06
C GLY A 134 4.68 3.03 -10.66
N ILE A 135 4.80 2.45 -9.46
CA ILE A 135 3.90 1.40 -8.97
C ILE A 135 2.77 2.04 -8.17
N ARG A 136 1.55 1.55 -8.35
CA ARG A 136 0.36 2.03 -7.61
C ARG A 136 0.58 1.95 -6.10
N LYS A 137 0.22 3.03 -5.39
CA LYS A 137 0.26 3.11 -3.94
C LYS A 137 -0.92 2.35 -3.35
N GLY A 138 -0.70 1.65 -2.24
CA GLY A 138 -1.78 1.07 -1.46
C GLY A 138 -2.45 2.11 -0.56
N LEU A 139 -3.36 1.64 0.29
CA LEU A 139 -3.99 2.43 1.33
C LEU A 139 -3.24 2.28 2.66
N PRO A 140 -3.38 3.25 3.56
CA PRO A 140 -3.01 3.07 4.96
C PRO A 140 -3.64 1.82 5.58
N GLU A 141 -2.97 1.24 6.59
CA GLU A 141 -3.42 -0.01 7.20
C GLU A 141 -4.65 0.17 8.10
N THR A 142 -4.84 1.37 8.68
CA THR A 142 -5.98 1.67 9.54
C THR A 142 -7.07 2.40 8.78
N GLU A 143 -8.32 2.16 9.16
CA GLU A 143 -9.51 2.72 8.52
C GLU A 143 -9.51 4.25 8.54
N ASP A 144 -9.26 4.85 9.70
CA ASP A 144 -9.22 6.32 9.86
C ASP A 144 -8.19 6.98 8.94
N GLN A 145 -6.96 6.43 8.90
CA GLN A 145 -5.90 6.95 8.03
C GLN A 145 -6.25 6.76 6.55
N ALA A 146 -6.90 5.65 6.20
CA ALA A 146 -7.33 5.38 4.85
C ALA A 146 -8.47 6.32 4.41
N LEU A 147 -9.40 6.68 5.28
CA LEU A 147 -10.44 7.67 5.01
C LEU A 147 -9.86 9.06 4.75
N VAL A 148 -8.88 9.49 5.56
CA VAL A 148 -8.17 10.76 5.33
C VAL A 148 -7.41 10.71 4.00
N TYR A 149 -6.76 9.59 3.69
CA TYR A 149 -6.08 9.39 2.42
C TYR A 149 -7.04 9.51 1.23
N LEU A 150 -8.21 8.86 1.28
CA LEU A 150 -9.26 8.98 0.26
C LEU A 150 -9.75 10.42 0.07
N PHE A 151 -9.94 11.14 1.17
CA PHE A 151 -10.36 12.55 1.11
C PHE A 151 -9.33 13.39 0.35
N MET A 152 -8.05 13.26 0.67
CA MET A 152 -6.97 13.98 -0.01
C MET A 152 -6.83 13.54 -1.48
N ALA A 153 -7.01 12.26 -1.76
CA ALA A 153 -6.89 11.69 -3.09
C ALA A 153 -7.98 12.16 -4.06
N SER A 154 -9.17 12.47 -3.54
CA SER A 154 -10.33 12.88 -4.36
C SER A 154 -10.08 14.14 -5.20
N SER A 155 -9.18 15.02 -4.76
CA SER A 155 -8.81 16.26 -5.46
C SER A 155 -7.52 16.17 -6.27
N SER A 156 -6.75 15.09 -6.12
CA SER A 156 -5.39 14.97 -6.69
C SER A 156 -5.19 13.83 -7.67
N LEU A 157 -6.07 12.83 -7.67
CA LEU A 157 -6.00 11.70 -8.60
C LEU A 157 -6.91 11.89 -9.81
N SER A 158 -6.58 11.23 -10.92
CA SER A 158 -7.50 11.09 -12.06
C SER A 158 -8.75 10.33 -11.63
N GLY A 159 -9.86 10.51 -12.36
CA GLY A 159 -11.10 9.82 -12.05
C GLY A 159 -10.96 8.30 -12.00
N GLU A 160 -10.24 7.70 -12.95
CA GLU A 160 -10.01 6.25 -13.00
C GLU A 160 -9.13 5.75 -11.86
N ASP A 161 -8.09 6.50 -11.49
CA ASP A 161 -7.21 6.12 -10.40
C ASP A 161 -7.91 6.26 -9.04
N TYR A 162 -8.79 7.27 -8.92
CA TYR A 162 -9.63 7.42 -7.74
C TYR A 162 -10.65 6.29 -7.61
N GLU A 163 -11.28 5.84 -8.71
CA GLU A 163 -12.19 4.69 -8.73
C GLU A 163 -11.49 3.42 -8.23
N LYS A 164 -10.29 3.12 -8.76
CA LYS A 164 -9.48 1.98 -8.31
C LYS A 164 -9.12 2.07 -6.83
N LEU A 165 -8.88 3.29 -6.33
CA LEU A 165 -8.57 3.52 -4.92
C LEU A 165 -9.80 3.27 -4.03
N LEU A 166 -10.99 3.67 -4.46
CA LEU A 166 -12.25 3.37 -3.78
C LEU A 166 -12.54 1.86 -3.74
N ASP A 167 -12.26 1.15 -4.83
CA ASP A 167 -12.36 -0.31 -4.88
C ASP A 167 -11.40 -1.00 -3.91
N ASP A 168 -10.17 -0.50 -3.81
CA ASP A 168 -9.20 -1.01 -2.85
C ASP A 168 -9.63 -0.75 -1.40
N PHE A 169 -10.21 0.44 -1.13
CA PHE A 169 -10.73 0.77 0.19
C PHE A 169 -11.88 -0.17 0.60
N ILE A 170 -12.85 -0.36 -0.27
CA ILE A 170 -13.99 -1.27 -0.01
C ILE A 170 -13.49 -2.71 0.20
N ARG A 171 -12.49 -3.14 -0.55
CA ARG A 171 -11.89 -4.48 -0.37
C ARG A 171 -11.17 -4.62 0.96
N GLN A 172 -10.49 -3.58 1.42
CA GLN A 172 -9.73 -3.58 2.68
C GLN A 172 -10.64 -3.41 3.89
N PHE A 173 -11.70 -2.59 3.76
CA PHE A 173 -12.65 -2.24 4.82
C PHE A 173 -14.11 -2.48 4.39
N PRO A 174 -14.51 -3.73 4.13
CA PRO A 174 -15.83 -4.03 3.55
C PRO A 174 -17.02 -3.71 4.46
N ALA A 175 -16.79 -3.51 5.76
CA ALA A 175 -17.80 -3.13 6.73
C ALA A 175 -17.95 -1.60 6.89
N ASN A 176 -17.14 -0.81 6.20
CA ASN A 176 -17.21 0.65 6.27
C ASN A 176 -18.19 1.20 5.23
N ALA A 177 -19.26 1.88 5.70
CA ALA A 177 -20.27 2.45 4.82
C ALA A 177 -19.75 3.63 3.98
N ASP A 178 -18.81 4.42 4.50
CA ASP A 178 -18.25 5.59 3.81
C ASP A 178 -17.56 5.22 2.49
N GLY A 179 -16.92 4.05 2.42
CA GLY A 179 -16.31 3.58 1.18
C GLY A 179 -17.33 3.45 0.04
N TYR A 180 -18.46 2.83 0.32
CA TYR A 180 -19.56 2.68 -0.63
C TYR A 180 -20.22 4.03 -0.94
N LEU A 181 -20.45 4.89 0.05
CA LEU A 181 -21.01 6.23 -0.17
C LEU A 181 -20.11 7.10 -1.05
N ARG A 182 -18.81 7.07 -0.85
CA ARG A 182 -17.86 7.80 -1.70
C ARG A 182 -17.84 7.27 -3.13
N ARG A 183 -17.92 5.95 -3.32
CA ARG A 183 -17.97 5.36 -4.66
C ARG A 183 -19.31 5.64 -5.34
N ALA A 184 -20.42 5.60 -4.60
CA ALA A 184 -21.72 6.01 -5.10
C ALA A 184 -21.74 7.47 -5.56
N ASN A 185 -21.17 8.39 -4.78
CA ASN A 185 -21.03 9.80 -5.18
C ASN A 185 -20.17 9.96 -6.45
N TYR A 186 -19.08 9.19 -6.53
CA TYR A 186 -18.23 9.20 -7.73
C TYR A 186 -18.98 8.68 -8.96
N TYR A 187 -19.74 7.59 -8.86
CA TYR A 187 -20.58 7.09 -9.94
C TYR A 187 -21.67 8.08 -10.33
N ALA A 188 -22.34 8.68 -9.35
CA ALA A 188 -23.38 9.67 -9.62
C ALA A 188 -22.83 10.90 -10.37
N SER A 189 -21.58 11.30 -10.11
CA SER A 189 -20.95 12.40 -10.84
C SER A 189 -20.73 12.11 -12.33
N LYS A 190 -20.68 10.84 -12.72
CA LYS A 190 -20.58 10.37 -14.12
C LYS A 190 -21.94 10.17 -14.79
N GLY A 191 -23.02 10.13 -14.01
CA GLY A 191 -24.35 9.75 -14.49
C GLY A 191 -25.01 10.78 -15.42
N LYS A 192 -24.44 11.99 -15.58
CA LYS A 192 -25.01 13.05 -16.42
C LYS A 192 -25.16 12.61 -17.88
N ASP A 193 -24.17 11.90 -18.40
CA ASP A 193 -24.12 11.50 -19.81
C ASP A 193 -24.60 10.05 -20.02
N ASP A 194 -24.60 9.24 -18.96
CA ASP A 194 -25.02 7.82 -18.99
C ASP A 194 -25.67 7.43 -17.68
N GLN A 195 -27.00 7.23 -17.70
CA GLN A 195 -27.80 6.89 -16.51
C GLN A 195 -27.44 5.54 -15.90
N THR A 196 -26.71 4.66 -16.57
CA THR A 196 -26.26 3.39 -15.99
C THR A 196 -25.32 3.59 -14.79
N TRP A 197 -24.65 4.75 -14.71
CA TRP A 197 -23.86 5.12 -13.56
C TRP A 197 -24.68 5.34 -12.29
N TYR A 198 -25.92 5.83 -12.42
CA TYR A 198 -26.81 5.96 -11.27
C TYR A 198 -27.25 4.59 -10.74
N ASP A 199 -27.41 3.57 -11.61
CA ASP A 199 -27.70 2.21 -11.14
C ASP A 199 -26.53 1.66 -10.29
N LYS A 200 -25.28 1.93 -10.68
CA LYS A 200 -24.10 1.58 -9.87
C LYS A 200 -24.09 2.34 -8.53
N ALA A 201 -24.44 3.63 -8.54
CA ALA A 201 -24.52 4.42 -7.32
C ALA A 201 -25.58 3.87 -6.35
N VAL A 202 -26.76 3.51 -6.88
CA VAL A 202 -27.85 2.88 -6.08
C VAL A 202 -27.42 1.52 -5.50
N ALA A 203 -26.68 0.72 -6.26
CA ALA A 203 -26.12 -0.54 -5.75
C ALA A 203 -25.19 -0.31 -4.55
N ASP A 204 -24.34 0.69 -4.62
CA ASP A 204 -23.46 1.07 -3.51
C ASP A 204 -24.23 1.66 -2.31
N PHE A 205 -25.26 2.47 -2.53
CA PHE A 205 -26.13 2.94 -1.45
C PHE A 205 -26.78 1.77 -0.69
N ASN A 206 -27.31 0.80 -1.43
CA ASN A 206 -27.89 -0.40 -0.82
C ASN A 206 -26.86 -1.19 -0.03
N GLN A 207 -25.61 -1.24 -0.49
CA GLN A 207 -24.54 -1.90 0.25
C GLN A 207 -24.13 -1.10 1.50
N ALA A 208 -24.04 0.23 1.39
CA ALA A 208 -23.79 1.10 2.54
C ALA A 208 -24.85 0.90 3.64
N LEU A 209 -26.15 0.85 3.27
CA LEU A 209 -27.26 0.61 4.21
C LEU A 209 -27.20 -0.77 4.89
N LYS A 210 -26.62 -1.79 4.23
CA LYS A 210 -26.45 -3.13 4.83
C LYS A 210 -25.33 -3.16 5.87
N VAL A 211 -24.25 -2.42 5.65
CA VAL A 211 -23.06 -2.47 6.53
C VAL A 211 -23.02 -1.36 7.57
N ALA A 212 -23.81 -0.29 7.41
CA ALA A 212 -23.83 0.83 8.32
C ALA A 212 -24.35 0.45 9.72
N GLN A 213 -23.62 0.85 10.75
CA GLN A 213 -24.07 0.75 12.13
C GLN A 213 -25.21 1.75 12.43
N LYS A 214 -25.11 2.96 11.86
CA LYS A 214 -26.15 4.00 11.91
C LYS A 214 -26.63 4.28 10.50
N LYS A 215 -27.89 3.97 10.24
CA LYS A 215 -28.47 4.15 8.91
C LYS A 215 -28.85 5.60 8.61
N ASP A 216 -29.05 6.40 9.63
CA ASP A 216 -29.45 7.81 9.50
C ASP A 216 -28.41 8.61 8.71
N ASP A 217 -27.12 8.40 9.00
CA ASP A 217 -26.03 9.06 8.27
C ASP A 217 -25.99 8.63 6.79
N VAL A 218 -26.34 7.37 6.50
CA VAL A 218 -26.40 6.87 5.13
C VAL A 218 -27.59 7.48 4.39
N TYR A 219 -28.78 7.47 4.99
CA TYR A 219 -29.97 8.11 4.40
C TYR A 219 -29.75 9.60 4.16
N TYR A 220 -29.13 10.32 5.11
CA TYR A 220 -28.78 11.72 4.92
C TYR A 220 -27.87 11.94 3.70
N ASN A 221 -26.85 11.12 3.53
CA ASN A 221 -25.94 11.23 2.38
C ASN A 221 -26.64 10.89 1.06
N ILE A 222 -27.53 9.91 1.04
CA ILE A 222 -28.34 9.57 -0.14
C ILE A 222 -29.27 10.72 -0.50
N GLY A 223 -30.03 11.25 0.48
CA GLY A 223 -30.94 12.39 0.29
C GLY A 223 -30.21 13.63 -0.21
N LYS A 224 -29.05 13.94 0.37
CA LYS A 224 -28.20 15.03 -0.07
C LYS A 224 -27.76 14.89 -1.53
N LEU A 225 -27.39 13.68 -1.95
CA LEU A 225 -26.99 13.42 -3.34
C LEU A 225 -28.20 13.57 -4.30
N MET A 226 -29.35 13.00 -3.95
CA MET A 226 -30.58 13.13 -4.74
C MET A 226 -31.00 14.60 -4.88
N TYR A 227 -30.88 15.36 -3.79
CA TYR A 227 -31.18 16.79 -3.79
C TYR A 227 -30.22 17.55 -4.72
N ALA A 228 -28.91 17.30 -4.63
CA ALA A 228 -27.90 17.91 -5.51
C ALA A 228 -28.11 17.52 -6.99
N TYR A 229 -28.53 16.29 -7.25
CA TYR A 229 -28.90 15.83 -8.59
C TYR A 229 -30.07 16.67 -9.16
N GLN A 230 -31.12 16.90 -8.38
CA GLN A 230 -32.25 17.72 -8.83
C GLN A 230 -31.88 19.21 -9.03
N LEU A 231 -30.97 19.74 -8.21
CA LEU A 231 -30.43 21.09 -8.40
C LEU A 231 -29.69 21.26 -9.74
N SER A 232 -29.12 20.20 -10.28
CA SER A 232 -28.48 20.21 -11.61
C SER A 232 -29.48 20.31 -12.77
N LYS A 233 -30.78 20.31 -12.50
CA LYS A 233 -31.90 20.40 -13.46
C LYS A 233 -31.76 19.39 -14.60
N PRO A 234 -31.75 18.06 -14.29
CA PRO A 234 -31.63 17.04 -15.32
C PRO A 234 -32.83 17.13 -16.30
N GLU A 235 -32.60 16.91 -17.58
CA GLU A 235 -33.66 16.88 -18.59
C GLU A 235 -34.70 15.80 -18.30
N LYS A 236 -34.23 14.67 -17.72
CA LYS A 236 -35.06 13.54 -17.30
C LYS A 236 -34.64 13.09 -15.91
N THR A 237 -35.61 13.08 -14.99
CA THR A 237 -35.38 12.56 -13.64
C THR A 237 -35.07 11.07 -13.69
N TYR A 238 -34.00 10.67 -12.96
CA TYR A 238 -33.66 9.28 -12.81
C TYR A 238 -34.57 8.65 -11.76
N LYS A 239 -35.41 7.68 -12.17
CA LYS A 239 -36.35 6.95 -11.31
C LYS A 239 -37.12 7.90 -10.36
N ASP A 240 -37.02 7.66 -9.07
CA ASP A 240 -37.67 8.40 -7.98
C ASP A 240 -36.75 9.45 -7.32
N TRP A 241 -35.66 9.84 -7.97
CA TRP A 241 -34.75 10.86 -7.45
C TRP A 241 -35.37 12.27 -7.59
N THR A 242 -36.34 12.55 -6.75
CA THR A 242 -37.06 13.83 -6.66
C THR A 242 -36.68 14.58 -5.39
N TYR A 243 -37.02 15.87 -5.29
CA TYR A 243 -36.88 16.62 -4.03
C TYR A 243 -37.68 15.99 -2.90
N ASP A 244 -38.89 15.52 -3.16
CA ASP A 244 -39.73 14.89 -2.15
C ASP A 244 -39.13 13.58 -1.62
N THR A 245 -38.50 12.79 -2.48
CA THR A 245 -37.82 11.56 -2.07
C THR A 245 -36.53 11.87 -1.30
N ALA A 246 -35.83 12.92 -1.69
CA ALA A 246 -34.59 13.34 -1.02
C ALA A 246 -34.82 13.85 0.41
N LEU A 247 -36.02 14.31 0.76
CA LEU A 247 -36.37 14.86 2.07
C LEU A 247 -37.04 13.82 3.02
N LYS A 248 -37.32 12.62 2.55
CA LYS A 248 -37.87 11.49 3.34
C LYS A 248 -36.77 10.64 3.95
#